data_9395e70330e46e94675c5557e4c34e71
#
_entry.id   9395e70330e46e94675c5557e4c34e71
#
_cell.length_a   1.000
_cell.length_b   1.000
_cell.length_c   1.000
_cell.angle_alpha   90.00
_cell.angle_beta   90.00
_cell.angle_gamma   90.00
#
_symmetry.space_group_name_H-M   'P 1'
#
loop_
_entity.id
_entity.type
_entity.pdbx_description
1 polymer ?
#
loop_
_entity_poly.entity_id
_entity_poly.type
_entity_poly.pdbx_seq_one_letter_code
_entity_poly.pdbx_strand_id
1 'polypeptide(L)'
;MSAGARPRYPVYVQNYPRSWWLETGPYRRFAAREITSMFVAAFSGLLLLFLLALSQGREGYEGFLRWLKLPGVVAMFAVILVAVVYHTATWFRLTAHIQRIRVGRTVLPEGATIAGLVVAWIVASGIVAYFHIWF
;
A
#
# COMPACT_ATOMS: atom_id res chain seq x y z
N MET A 1 -47.83 35.68 15.39
CA MET A 1 -46.92 34.86 14.55
C MET A 1 -46.12 33.99 15.50
N SER A 2 -46.52 32.71 15.67
CA SER A 2 -45.86 31.76 16.57
C SER A 2 -44.58 31.27 15.91
N ALA A 3 -43.43 31.57 16.51
CA ALA A 3 -42.15 31.04 16.08
C ALA A 3 -42.16 29.51 16.29
N GLY A 4 -42.34 28.77 15.22
CA GLY A 4 -42.31 27.30 15.24
C GLY A 4 -41.08 26.79 15.93
N ALA A 5 -41.26 26.14 17.07
CA ALA A 5 -40.19 25.47 17.79
C ALA A 5 -39.55 24.45 16.86
N ARG A 6 -38.25 24.62 16.54
CA ARG A 6 -37.50 23.64 15.78
C ARG A 6 -37.51 22.32 16.54
N PRO A 7 -37.84 21.20 15.89
CA PRO A 7 -37.80 19.91 16.56
C PRO A 7 -36.39 19.68 17.12
N ARG A 8 -36.26 19.50 18.44
CA ARG A 8 -35.00 19.14 19.09
C ARG A 8 -34.78 17.66 18.83
N TYR A 9 -34.10 17.34 17.74
CA TYR A 9 -33.58 15.99 17.57
C TYR A 9 -32.54 15.75 18.65
N PRO A 10 -32.57 14.60 19.34
CA PRO A 10 -31.51 14.25 20.28
C PRO A 10 -30.16 14.23 19.51
N VAL A 11 -29.20 15.00 20.01
CA VAL A 11 -27.84 14.97 19.45
C VAL A 11 -27.26 13.60 19.79
N TYR A 12 -27.16 12.74 18.79
CA TYR A 12 -26.50 11.44 18.96
C TYR A 12 -25.00 11.66 19.04
N VAL A 13 -24.46 11.60 20.26
CA VAL A 13 -23.01 11.63 20.51
C VAL A 13 -22.52 10.19 20.51
N GLN A 14 -21.91 9.77 19.44
CA GLN A 14 -21.29 8.44 19.37
C GLN A 14 -19.93 8.49 20.05
N ASN A 15 -19.85 7.89 21.22
CA ASN A 15 -18.56 7.68 21.91
C ASN A 15 -17.85 6.50 21.28
N TYR A 16 -16.86 6.78 20.41
CA TYR A 16 -15.95 5.75 19.91
C TYR A 16 -14.86 5.49 20.96
N PRO A 17 -14.69 4.25 21.46
CA PRO A 17 -13.57 3.91 22.30
C PRO A 17 -12.27 4.13 21.50
N ARG A 18 -11.17 4.46 22.20
CA ARG A 18 -9.86 4.67 21.55
C ARG A 18 -9.36 3.42 20.78
N SER A 19 -9.90 2.26 21.11
CA SER A 19 -9.61 0.94 20.50
C SER A 19 -10.60 0.54 19.40
N TRP A 20 -11.43 1.45 18.88
CA TRP A 20 -12.47 1.15 17.88
C TRP A 20 -11.95 0.33 16.68
N TRP A 21 -10.71 0.56 16.27
CA TRP A 21 -10.06 -0.14 15.16
C TRP A 21 -9.71 -1.60 15.48
N LEU A 22 -9.73 -2.02 16.75
CA LEU A 22 -9.53 -3.41 17.18
C LEU A 22 -10.83 -4.21 17.30
N GLU A 23 -12.00 -3.55 17.34
CA GLU A 23 -13.27 -4.19 17.68
C GLU A 23 -13.74 -5.19 16.65
N THR A 24 -13.54 -4.90 15.35
CA THR A 24 -14.01 -5.76 14.26
C THR A 24 -12.90 -6.18 13.31
N GLY A 25 -13.08 -7.36 12.66
CA GLY A 25 -12.14 -7.86 11.66
C GLY A 25 -11.89 -6.89 10.49
N PRO A 26 -12.93 -6.25 9.93
CA PRO A 26 -12.76 -5.23 8.90
C PRO A 26 -11.90 -4.04 9.33
N TYR A 27 -12.12 -3.51 10.53
CA TYR A 27 -11.33 -2.39 11.06
C TYR A 27 -9.87 -2.76 11.30
N ARG A 28 -9.60 -3.96 11.85
CA ARG A 28 -8.23 -4.45 12.01
C ARG A 28 -7.49 -4.57 10.68
N ARG A 29 -8.16 -5.09 9.64
CA ARG A 29 -7.57 -5.18 8.29
C ARG A 29 -7.31 -3.81 7.68
N PHE A 30 -8.23 -2.87 7.89
CA PHE A 30 -8.04 -1.48 7.48
C PHE A 30 -6.83 -0.87 8.18
N ALA A 31 -6.75 -0.94 9.51
CA ALA A 31 -5.63 -0.39 10.28
C ALA A 31 -4.30 -1.03 9.89
N ALA A 32 -4.25 -2.36 9.71
CA ALA A 32 -3.05 -3.05 9.26
C ALA A 32 -2.59 -2.55 7.87
N ARG A 33 -3.51 -2.32 6.93
CA ARG A 33 -3.18 -1.76 5.63
C ARG A 33 -2.64 -0.33 5.74
N GLU A 34 -3.24 0.52 6.58
CA GLU A 34 -2.76 1.89 6.80
C GLU A 34 -1.34 1.90 7.42
N ILE A 35 -1.09 1.03 8.41
CA ILE A 35 0.25 0.90 9.00
C ILE A 35 1.26 0.42 7.96
N THR A 36 0.89 -0.53 7.09
CA THR A 36 1.82 -1.02 6.05
C THR A 36 2.12 0.02 4.97
N SER A 37 1.29 1.05 4.79
CA SER A 37 1.60 2.16 3.88
C SER A 37 2.84 2.96 4.31
N MET A 38 3.13 3.02 5.62
CA MET A 38 4.36 3.65 6.13
C MET A 38 5.62 2.92 5.64
N PHE A 39 5.56 1.60 5.50
CA PHE A 39 6.68 0.81 4.95
C PHE A 39 6.85 1.05 3.44
N VAL A 40 5.75 1.27 2.71
CA VAL A 40 5.82 1.66 1.29
C VAL A 40 6.50 3.03 1.16
N ALA A 41 6.12 4.00 2.00
CA ALA A 41 6.75 5.32 2.03
C ALA A 41 8.24 5.23 2.41
N ALA A 42 8.58 4.42 3.41
CA ALA A 42 9.98 4.18 3.81
C ALA A 42 10.79 3.57 2.66
N PHE A 43 10.23 2.57 1.94
CA PHE A 43 10.87 1.99 0.77
C PHE A 43 11.08 3.02 -0.36
N SER A 44 10.09 3.87 -0.62
CA SER A 44 10.23 4.97 -1.58
C SER A 44 11.34 5.94 -1.18
N GLY A 45 11.46 6.27 0.11
CA GLY A 45 12.57 7.07 0.65
C GLY A 45 13.93 6.40 0.43
N LEU A 46 14.02 5.08 0.63
CA LEU A 46 15.24 4.32 0.35
C LEU A 46 15.63 4.34 -1.13
N LEU A 47 14.66 4.30 -2.05
CA LEU A 47 14.92 4.48 -3.48
C LEU A 47 15.48 5.88 -3.79
N LEU A 48 14.98 6.92 -3.13
CA LEU A 48 15.54 8.28 -3.28
C LEU A 48 16.97 8.35 -2.74
N LEU A 49 17.27 7.72 -1.62
CA LEU A 49 18.65 7.62 -1.10
C LEU A 49 19.56 6.86 -2.04
N PHE A 50 19.07 5.81 -2.69
CA PHE A 50 19.81 5.09 -3.73
C PHE A 50 20.13 5.99 -4.92
N LEU A 51 19.15 6.76 -5.42
CA LEU A 51 19.38 7.73 -6.51
C LEU A 51 20.37 8.82 -6.13
N LEU A 52 20.31 9.28 -4.87
CA LEU A 52 21.30 10.23 -4.33
C LEU A 52 22.71 9.59 -4.31
N ALA A 53 22.85 8.36 -3.85
CA ALA A 53 24.12 7.65 -3.85
C ALA A 53 24.68 7.48 -5.26
N LEU A 54 23.83 7.17 -6.24
CA LEU A 54 24.21 7.13 -7.66
C LEU A 54 24.71 8.49 -8.17
N SER A 55 24.06 9.59 -7.80
CA SER A 55 24.46 10.95 -8.22
C SER A 55 25.83 11.38 -7.66
N GLN A 56 26.26 10.76 -6.56
CA GLN A 56 27.57 10.99 -5.95
C GLN A 56 28.70 10.18 -6.65
N GLY A 57 28.37 9.45 -7.72
CA GLY A 57 29.31 8.67 -8.49
C GLY A 57 29.65 7.32 -7.85
N ARG A 58 30.75 6.72 -8.34
CA ARG A 58 31.13 5.35 -7.98
C ARG A 58 31.31 5.12 -6.47
N GLU A 59 31.93 6.05 -5.79
CA GLU A 59 32.19 5.91 -4.35
C GLU A 59 30.91 5.91 -3.54
N GLY A 60 29.97 6.84 -3.83
CA GLY A 60 28.65 6.88 -3.20
C GLY A 60 27.85 5.59 -3.45
N TYR A 61 27.84 5.12 -4.68
CA TYR A 61 27.17 3.86 -5.05
C TYR A 61 27.72 2.65 -4.31
N GLU A 62 29.06 2.49 -4.33
CA GLU A 62 29.72 1.37 -3.63
C GLU A 62 29.50 1.45 -2.10
N GLY A 63 29.48 2.67 -1.54
CA GLY A 63 29.16 2.92 -0.13
C GLY A 63 27.75 2.45 0.20
N PHE A 64 26.76 2.81 -0.62
CA PHE A 64 25.37 2.38 -0.47
C PHE A 64 25.22 0.85 -0.56
N LEU A 65 25.91 0.21 -1.50
CA LEU A 65 25.91 -1.25 -1.61
C LEU A 65 26.53 -1.96 -0.39
N ARG A 66 27.60 -1.38 0.20
CA ARG A 66 28.16 -1.91 1.45
C ARG A 66 27.16 -1.79 2.60
N TRP A 67 26.47 -0.65 2.70
CA TRP A 67 25.42 -0.44 3.69
C TRP A 67 24.29 -1.45 3.56
N LEU A 68 23.80 -1.74 2.32
CA LEU A 68 22.77 -2.74 2.07
C LEU A 68 23.13 -4.15 2.55
N LYS A 69 24.43 -4.50 2.60
CA LYS A 69 24.90 -5.81 3.05
C LYS A 69 24.96 -5.98 4.57
N LEU A 70 24.73 -4.93 5.33
CA LEU A 70 24.70 -5.02 6.79
C LEU A 70 23.53 -5.89 7.25
N PRO A 71 23.75 -6.86 8.17
CA PRO A 71 22.71 -7.81 8.60
C PRO A 71 21.42 -7.13 9.10
N GLY A 72 21.55 -6.02 9.85
CA GLY A 72 20.41 -5.24 10.32
C GLY A 72 19.62 -4.60 9.19
N VAL A 73 20.29 -4.12 8.13
CA VAL A 73 19.67 -3.55 6.94
C VAL A 73 18.94 -4.63 6.14
N VAL A 74 19.55 -5.79 5.96
CA VAL A 74 18.92 -6.95 5.30
C VAL A 74 17.64 -7.35 6.05
N ALA A 75 17.69 -7.45 7.39
CA ALA A 75 16.52 -7.76 8.20
C ALA A 75 15.42 -6.69 8.06
N MET A 76 15.79 -5.40 8.06
CA MET A 76 14.85 -4.30 7.83
C MET A 76 14.17 -4.43 6.45
N PHE A 77 14.93 -4.70 5.39
CA PHE A 77 14.36 -4.91 4.05
C PHE A 77 13.43 -6.11 3.98
N ALA A 78 13.73 -7.20 4.71
CA ALA A 78 12.83 -8.35 4.79
C ALA A 78 11.48 -7.96 5.41
N VAL A 79 11.48 -7.17 6.48
CA VAL A 79 10.24 -6.65 7.10
C VAL A 79 9.49 -5.74 6.13
N ILE A 80 10.18 -4.81 5.47
CA ILE A 80 9.59 -3.91 4.47
C ILE A 80 8.97 -4.74 3.34
N LEU A 81 9.66 -5.75 2.83
CA LEU A 81 9.16 -6.61 1.76
C LEU A 81 7.84 -7.29 2.15
N VAL A 82 7.77 -7.90 3.34
CA VAL A 82 6.55 -8.53 3.84
C VAL A 82 5.41 -7.52 3.95
N ALA A 83 5.69 -6.32 4.49
CA ALA A 83 4.70 -5.26 4.63
C ALA A 83 4.19 -4.77 3.26
N VAL A 84 5.08 -4.57 2.28
CA VAL A 84 4.73 -4.13 0.92
C VAL A 84 3.90 -5.19 0.19
N VAL A 85 4.26 -6.47 0.30
CA VAL A 85 3.49 -7.57 -0.31
C VAL A 85 2.07 -7.62 0.30
N TYR A 86 1.96 -7.54 1.62
CA TYR A 86 0.66 -7.48 2.30
C TYR A 86 -0.15 -6.26 1.85
N HIS A 87 0.47 -5.09 1.80
CA HIS A 87 -0.15 -3.83 1.34
C HIS A 87 -0.69 -3.99 -0.09
N THR A 88 0.12 -4.47 -1.01
CA THR A 88 -0.25 -4.70 -2.42
C THR A 88 -1.43 -5.67 -2.54
N ALA A 89 -1.36 -6.82 -1.85
CA ALA A 89 -2.42 -7.82 -1.89
C ALA A 89 -3.76 -7.29 -1.35
N THR A 90 -3.71 -6.49 -0.28
CA THR A 90 -4.93 -5.87 0.30
C THR A 90 -5.47 -4.75 -0.59
N TRP A 91 -4.62 -4.00 -1.29
CA TRP A 91 -5.03 -3.00 -2.28
C TRP A 91 -5.68 -3.62 -3.51
N PHE A 92 -5.14 -4.72 -4.05
CA PHE A 92 -5.75 -5.41 -5.18
C PHE A 92 -7.18 -5.86 -4.87
N ARG A 93 -7.40 -6.41 -3.66
CA ARG A 93 -8.74 -6.79 -3.21
C ARG A 93 -9.67 -5.58 -3.06
N LEU A 94 -9.19 -4.49 -2.46
CA LEU A 94 -9.97 -3.27 -2.28
C LEU A 94 -10.33 -2.65 -3.62
N THR A 95 -9.36 -2.55 -4.55
CA THR A 95 -9.57 -2.02 -5.90
C THR A 95 -10.64 -2.82 -6.63
N ALA A 96 -10.55 -4.15 -6.61
CA ALA A 96 -11.54 -5.01 -7.26
C ALA A 96 -12.94 -4.87 -6.65
N HIS A 97 -13.03 -4.63 -5.34
CA HIS A 97 -14.31 -4.43 -4.66
C HIS A 97 -14.97 -3.09 -4.98
N ILE A 98 -14.16 -2.01 -5.09
CA ILE A 98 -14.64 -0.65 -5.33
C ILE A 98 -14.83 -0.38 -6.83
N GLN A 99 -13.84 -0.79 -7.65
CA GLN A 99 -13.86 -0.55 -9.09
C GLN A 99 -14.63 -1.68 -9.81
N ARG A 100 -15.91 -1.42 -10.08
CA ARG A 100 -16.71 -2.31 -10.92
C ARG A 100 -16.40 -2.05 -12.39
N ILE A 101 -15.43 -2.76 -12.93
CA ILE A 101 -15.02 -2.65 -14.35
C ILE A 101 -16.12 -3.26 -15.22
N ARG A 102 -16.59 -2.48 -16.18
CA ARG A 102 -17.56 -2.93 -17.20
C ARG A 102 -16.88 -3.11 -18.55
N VAL A 103 -17.12 -4.26 -19.17
CA VAL A 103 -16.74 -4.51 -20.56
C VAL A 103 -18.03 -4.69 -21.36
N GLY A 104 -18.39 -3.68 -22.14
CA GLY A 104 -19.69 -3.62 -22.82
C GLY A 104 -20.85 -3.61 -21.81
N ARG A 105 -21.71 -4.65 -21.87
CA ARG A 105 -22.87 -4.81 -20.97
C ARG A 105 -22.57 -5.67 -19.73
N THR A 106 -21.39 -6.27 -19.63
CA THR A 106 -21.05 -7.21 -18.56
C THR A 106 -20.14 -6.53 -17.53
N VAL A 107 -20.44 -6.74 -16.23
CA VAL A 107 -19.56 -6.33 -15.12
C VAL A 107 -18.60 -7.46 -14.86
N LEU A 108 -17.30 -7.19 -14.85
CA LEU A 108 -16.27 -8.19 -14.50
C LEU A 108 -16.43 -8.61 -13.04
N PRO A 109 -16.33 -9.91 -12.73
CA PRO A 109 -16.32 -10.40 -11.37
C PRO A 109 -15.03 -9.95 -10.65
N GLU A 110 -15.10 -9.76 -9.33
CA GLU A 110 -13.95 -9.30 -8.52
C GLU A 110 -12.70 -10.16 -8.74
N GLY A 111 -12.86 -11.49 -8.84
CA GLY A 111 -11.76 -12.42 -9.10
C GLY A 111 -11.03 -12.16 -10.42
N ALA A 112 -11.74 -11.81 -11.49
CA ALA A 112 -11.13 -11.47 -12.77
C ALA A 112 -10.36 -10.15 -12.69
N THR A 113 -10.89 -9.17 -11.95
CA THR A 113 -10.20 -7.89 -11.71
C THR A 113 -8.92 -8.10 -10.91
N ILE A 114 -8.95 -8.90 -9.83
CA ILE A 114 -7.76 -9.25 -9.04
C ILE A 114 -6.72 -9.96 -9.92
N ALA A 115 -7.15 -10.97 -10.69
CA ALA A 115 -6.26 -11.69 -11.59
C ALA A 115 -5.59 -10.76 -12.61
N GLY A 116 -6.34 -9.84 -13.20
CA GLY A 116 -5.80 -8.83 -14.12
C GLY A 116 -4.75 -7.93 -13.47
N LEU A 117 -4.99 -7.47 -12.23
CA LEU A 117 -4.02 -6.66 -11.47
C LEU A 117 -2.75 -7.45 -11.15
N VAL A 118 -2.88 -8.72 -10.75
CA VAL A 118 -1.73 -9.61 -10.47
C VAL A 118 -0.92 -9.84 -11.74
N VAL A 119 -1.56 -10.14 -12.87
CA VAL A 119 -0.89 -10.32 -14.16
C VAL A 119 -0.17 -9.04 -14.57
N ALA A 120 -0.82 -7.88 -14.49
CA ALA A 120 -0.20 -6.59 -14.80
C ALA A 120 1.02 -6.32 -13.91
N TRP A 121 0.94 -6.63 -12.63
CA TRP A 121 2.06 -6.49 -11.69
C TRP A 121 3.22 -7.43 -12.02
N ILE A 122 2.95 -8.70 -12.36
CA ILE A 122 3.98 -9.68 -12.77
C ILE A 122 4.65 -9.22 -14.06
N VAL A 123 3.88 -8.78 -15.06
CA VAL A 123 4.42 -8.30 -16.34
C VAL A 123 5.30 -7.08 -16.12
N ALA A 124 4.83 -6.07 -15.35
CA ALA A 124 5.63 -4.89 -15.04
C ALA A 124 6.94 -5.25 -14.31
N SER A 125 6.86 -6.15 -13.32
CA SER A 125 8.05 -6.65 -12.60
C SER A 125 9.02 -7.39 -13.53
N GLY A 126 8.49 -8.20 -14.45
CA GLY A 126 9.29 -8.91 -15.44
C GLY A 126 10.00 -7.97 -16.43
N ILE A 127 9.33 -6.90 -16.86
CA ILE A 127 9.93 -5.86 -17.71
C ILE A 127 11.10 -5.18 -16.97
N VAL A 128 10.89 -4.77 -15.71
CA VAL A 128 11.95 -4.14 -14.90
C VAL A 128 13.12 -5.10 -14.70
N ALA A 129 12.85 -6.36 -14.36
CA ALA A 129 13.89 -7.38 -14.20
C ALA A 129 14.67 -7.63 -15.49
N TYR A 130 13.98 -7.68 -16.63
CA TYR A 130 14.62 -7.84 -17.95
C TYR A 130 15.62 -6.71 -18.21
N PHE A 131 15.19 -5.45 -18.05
CA PHE A 131 16.10 -4.31 -18.25
C PHE A 131 17.28 -4.33 -17.26
N HIS A 132 17.07 -4.75 -16.03
CA HIS A 132 18.13 -4.83 -15.03
C HIS A 132 19.18 -5.92 -15.31
N ILE A 133 18.81 -6.98 -16.02
CA ILE A 133 19.72 -8.10 -16.34
C ILE A 133 20.50 -7.81 -17.62
N TRP A 134 19.90 -7.10 -18.60
CA TRP A 134 20.48 -6.94 -19.94
C TRP A 134 21.10 -5.56 -20.19
N PHE A 135 20.87 -4.59 -19.34
CA PHE A 135 21.42 -3.22 -19.41
C PHE A 135 22.05 -2.80 -18.08
#